data_af97bf421d6ce170c3c13a379ac37e3d
#
_entry.id   af97bf421d6ce170c3c13a379ac37e3d
#
_cell.length_a   1.000
_cell.length_b   1.000
_cell.length_c   1.000
_cell.angle_alpha   90.00
_cell.angle_beta   90.00
_cell.angle_gamma   90.00
#
_symmetry.space_group_name_H-M   'P 1'
#
loop_
_entity.id
_entity.type
_entity.pdbx_description
1 polymer ?
#
loop_
_entity_poly.entity_id
_entity_poly.type
_entity_poly.pdbx_seq_one_letter_code
_entity_poly.pdbx_strand_id
1 'polypeptide(L)'
;MNLTKPFVVGLLAGSLGALSAHADERRFTYTYEPETLPQGALEFENWVTLRSQRSSEVGQDNYNRWDLRQEIEYGVSDRYTAALYLNETSVSYRDPATDASQSEFSWKGVSLENRFNVLNPATSTVGLTLYLEGRYAGEAAAVEQKVILGQRHGPWKWAFNLEHETEWEDQLEAVEGEVGASLGLARDLGKHWSLGLEFRNENILPEYETWENSALFLGPTLSFRQERWWAALSVLPQIYGWNNRASQDGNSHLELNDHEKLNVRLLLGIDL
;
A
#
# COMPACT_ATOMS: atom_id res chain seq x y z
N MET A 1 -57.06 -34.70 -30.92
CA MET A 1 -56.85 -33.36 -31.44
C MET A 1 -56.19 -32.54 -30.38
N ASN A 2 -54.82 -32.63 -30.31
CA ASN A 2 -54.02 -32.03 -29.29
C ASN A 2 -53.37 -30.75 -29.82
N LEU A 3 -53.73 -29.62 -29.27
CA LEU A 3 -53.14 -28.34 -29.56
C LEU A 3 -52.00 -28.06 -28.54
N THR A 4 -50.77 -28.19 -28.98
CA THR A 4 -49.57 -27.75 -28.28
C THR A 4 -49.41 -26.25 -28.49
N LYS A 5 -49.43 -25.47 -27.36
CA LYS A 5 -49.12 -24.05 -27.37
C LYS A 5 -47.57 -23.86 -27.26
N PRO A 6 -46.97 -22.99 -28.07
CA PRO A 6 -45.56 -22.68 -27.91
C PRO A 6 -45.36 -21.72 -26.73
N PHE A 7 -44.42 -22.06 -25.86
CA PHE A 7 -43.92 -21.24 -24.76
C PHE A 7 -42.89 -20.25 -25.35
N VAL A 8 -43.24 -19.00 -25.44
CA VAL A 8 -42.29 -17.93 -25.85
C VAL A 8 -41.52 -17.49 -24.58
N VAL A 9 -40.28 -17.90 -24.48
CA VAL A 9 -39.34 -17.38 -23.50
C VAL A 9 -38.81 -16.04 -24.02
N GLY A 10 -39.33 -14.95 -23.49
CA GLY A 10 -38.83 -13.62 -23.75
C GLY A 10 -37.49 -13.41 -23.03
N LEU A 11 -36.39 -13.38 -23.78
CA LEU A 11 -35.10 -12.91 -23.30
C LEU A 11 -35.18 -11.39 -23.10
N LEU A 12 -35.32 -10.94 -21.87
CA LEU A 12 -35.07 -9.55 -21.47
C LEU A 12 -33.55 -9.33 -21.53
N ALA A 13 -33.05 -8.88 -22.67
CA ALA A 13 -31.73 -8.28 -22.76
C ALA A 13 -31.80 -6.91 -22.07
N GLY A 14 -31.54 -6.87 -20.76
CA GLY A 14 -31.26 -5.65 -20.06
C GLY A 14 -29.95 -5.08 -20.61
N SER A 15 -30.03 -3.97 -21.32
CA SER A 15 -28.88 -3.14 -21.64
C SER A 15 -28.33 -2.60 -20.31
N LEU A 16 -27.39 -3.31 -19.72
CA LEU A 16 -26.47 -2.75 -18.74
C LEU A 16 -25.68 -1.68 -19.48
N GLY A 17 -26.10 -0.42 -19.34
CA GLY A 17 -25.27 0.73 -19.68
C GLY A 17 -23.99 0.55 -18.86
N ALA A 18 -22.88 0.29 -19.54
CA ALA A 18 -21.57 0.34 -18.95
C ALA A 18 -21.36 1.78 -18.45
N LEU A 19 -21.67 2.04 -17.19
CA LEU A 19 -21.03 3.10 -16.45
C LEU A 19 -19.55 2.69 -16.46
N SER A 20 -18.71 3.47 -17.13
CA SER A 20 -17.25 3.33 -16.98
C SER A 20 -16.95 3.62 -15.51
N ALA A 21 -17.03 2.59 -14.68
CA ALA A 21 -16.48 2.62 -13.35
C ALA A 21 -14.97 2.74 -13.57
N HIS A 22 -14.43 3.92 -13.36
CA HIS A 22 -13.00 4.09 -13.31
C HIS A 22 -12.55 3.44 -12.00
N ALA A 23 -11.66 2.44 -12.11
CA ALA A 23 -10.91 1.92 -11.00
C ALA A 23 -10.27 3.04 -10.18
N ASP A 24 -9.96 2.77 -8.94
CA ASP A 24 -9.15 3.65 -8.09
C ASP A 24 -7.70 3.66 -8.58
N GLU A 25 -7.50 4.26 -9.77
CA GLU A 25 -6.22 4.31 -10.48
C GLU A 25 -5.17 5.06 -9.66
N ARG A 26 -4.26 4.32 -9.05
CA ARG A 26 -3.22 4.90 -8.20
C ARG A 26 -2.06 5.48 -9.00
N ARG A 27 -1.59 6.66 -8.60
CA ARG A 27 -0.38 7.30 -9.14
C ARG A 27 0.83 7.09 -8.26
N PHE A 28 0.57 6.73 -7.01
CA PHE A 28 1.57 6.52 -5.97
C PHE A 28 1.45 5.08 -5.45
N THR A 29 2.55 4.56 -4.91
CA THR A 29 2.55 3.19 -4.43
C THR A 29 2.42 3.08 -2.91
N TYR A 30 2.85 4.08 -2.17
CA TYR A 30 2.72 4.17 -0.70
C TYR A 30 1.66 5.18 -0.28
N THR A 31 1.60 6.31 -0.98
CA THR A 31 0.66 7.38 -0.67
C THR A 31 -0.71 7.06 -1.26
N TYR A 32 -1.71 6.84 -0.42
CA TYR A 32 -3.09 6.65 -0.85
C TYR A 32 -3.70 7.96 -1.35
N GLU A 33 -4.53 7.86 -2.35
CA GLU A 33 -5.35 8.94 -2.89
C GLU A 33 -6.74 8.90 -2.21
N PRO A 34 -7.46 10.04 -2.06
CA PRO A 34 -8.69 10.08 -1.26
C PRO A 34 -9.94 9.53 -1.98
N GLU A 35 -9.80 9.08 -3.20
CA GLU A 35 -10.88 8.46 -3.95
C GLU A 35 -11.23 7.08 -3.37
N THR A 36 -12.49 6.67 -3.52
CA THR A 36 -13.02 5.34 -3.19
C THR A 36 -13.62 4.72 -4.43
N LEU A 37 -13.64 3.39 -4.52
CA LEU A 37 -14.29 2.69 -5.63
C LEU A 37 -15.77 3.08 -5.73
N PRO A 38 -16.32 3.28 -6.95
CA PRO A 38 -17.74 3.47 -7.17
C PRO A 38 -18.56 2.28 -6.63
N GLN A 39 -19.81 2.55 -6.22
CA GLN A 39 -20.69 1.50 -5.72
C GLN A 39 -20.83 0.35 -6.72
N GLY A 40 -20.58 -0.86 -6.25
CA GLY A 40 -20.68 -2.11 -7.02
C GLY A 40 -19.46 -2.42 -7.88
N ALA A 41 -18.45 -1.54 -7.95
CA ALA A 41 -17.18 -1.85 -8.60
C ALA A 41 -16.39 -2.88 -7.79
N LEU A 42 -15.68 -3.75 -8.49
CA LEU A 42 -14.81 -4.78 -7.94
C LEU A 42 -13.45 -4.67 -8.63
N GLU A 43 -12.38 -4.62 -7.84
CA GLU A 43 -11.01 -4.54 -8.33
C GLU A 43 -10.14 -5.62 -7.67
N PHE A 44 -9.21 -6.17 -8.43
CA PHE A 44 -8.14 -7.01 -7.92
C PHE A 44 -6.81 -6.29 -8.04
N GLU A 45 -6.08 -6.17 -6.92
CA GLU A 45 -4.74 -5.63 -6.90
C GLU A 45 -3.70 -6.68 -6.51
N ASN A 46 -2.50 -6.55 -7.08
CA ASN A 46 -1.31 -7.30 -6.68
C ASN A 46 -0.17 -6.33 -6.38
N TRP A 47 0.38 -6.43 -5.17
CA TRP A 47 1.47 -5.59 -4.70
C TRP A 47 2.72 -6.41 -4.53
N VAL A 48 3.81 -5.92 -5.09
CA VAL A 48 5.14 -6.52 -4.96
C VAL A 48 6.09 -5.44 -4.46
N THR A 49 6.62 -5.61 -3.25
CA THR A 49 7.57 -4.68 -2.65
C THR A 49 8.89 -5.37 -2.41
N LEU A 50 9.97 -4.85 -2.99
CA LEU A 50 11.34 -5.21 -2.63
C LEU A 50 11.87 -4.17 -1.64
N ARG A 51 12.33 -4.65 -0.49
CA ARG A 51 13.11 -3.89 0.49
C ARG A 51 14.54 -4.47 0.49
N SER A 52 15.54 -3.65 0.23
CA SER A 52 16.89 -4.14 -0.01
C SER A 52 17.94 -3.36 0.76
N GLN A 53 18.94 -4.09 1.23
CA GLN A 53 20.13 -3.63 1.93
C GLN A 53 19.84 -3.05 3.32
N ARG A 54 20.25 -3.79 4.33
CA ARG A 54 20.40 -3.36 5.74
C ARG A 54 21.87 -3.20 6.10
N SER A 55 22.14 -2.72 7.30
CA SER A 55 23.48 -2.71 7.86
C SER A 55 24.02 -4.13 8.05
N SER A 56 25.32 -4.34 7.77
CA SER A 56 26.00 -5.61 8.08
C SER A 56 26.07 -5.90 9.59
N GLU A 57 25.95 -4.89 10.44
CA GLU A 57 25.95 -5.03 11.89
C GLU A 57 24.73 -5.79 12.44
N VAL A 58 23.61 -5.81 11.71
CA VAL A 58 22.43 -6.62 12.08
C VAL A 58 22.61 -8.11 11.75
N GLY A 59 23.76 -8.54 11.24
CA GLY A 59 24.06 -9.94 10.94
C GLY A 59 23.32 -10.49 9.71
N GLN A 60 22.91 -9.62 8.80
CA GLN A 60 22.14 -9.97 7.60
C GLN A 60 22.73 -9.33 6.34
N ASP A 61 23.91 -9.78 5.91
CA ASP A 61 24.54 -9.27 4.69
C ASP A 61 23.73 -9.61 3.45
N ASN A 62 23.76 -8.72 2.46
CA ASN A 62 23.00 -8.87 1.21
C ASN A 62 21.49 -9.07 1.44
N TYR A 63 20.94 -8.41 2.45
CA TYR A 63 19.54 -8.49 2.81
C TYR A 63 18.61 -8.06 1.70
N ASN A 64 17.60 -8.90 1.43
CA ASN A 64 16.47 -8.60 0.58
C ASN A 64 15.21 -9.18 1.20
N ARG A 65 14.16 -8.35 1.28
CA ARG A 65 12.83 -8.75 1.70
C ARG A 65 11.85 -8.43 0.56
N TRP A 66 11.03 -9.40 0.23
CA TRP A 66 9.92 -9.26 -0.69
C TRP A 66 8.62 -9.35 0.11
N ASP A 67 7.84 -8.28 0.10
CA ASP A 67 6.49 -8.29 0.62
C ASP A 67 5.53 -8.40 -0.56
N LEU A 68 4.62 -9.39 -0.48
CA LEU A 68 3.60 -9.68 -1.47
C LEU A 68 2.23 -9.48 -0.82
N ARG A 69 1.34 -8.76 -1.52
CA ARG A 69 -0.05 -8.59 -1.09
C ARG A 69 -0.96 -8.81 -2.28
N GLN A 70 -1.98 -9.63 -2.12
CA GLN A 70 -3.08 -9.79 -3.06
C GLN A 70 -4.32 -9.23 -2.41
N GLU A 71 -5.00 -8.38 -3.14
CA GLU A 71 -6.13 -7.60 -2.65
C GLU A 71 -7.35 -7.78 -3.54
N ILE A 72 -8.52 -7.88 -2.93
CA ILE A 72 -9.80 -7.71 -3.59
C ILE A 72 -10.50 -6.55 -2.93
N GLU A 73 -10.76 -5.49 -3.70
CA GLU A 73 -11.49 -4.32 -3.29
C GLU A 73 -12.93 -4.33 -3.81
N TYR A 74 -13.88 -3.87 -3.00
CA TYR A 74 -15.28 -3.72 -3.37
C TYR A 74 -15.82 -2.35 -2.95
N GLY A 75 -16.40 -1.63 -3.90
CA GLY A 75 -17.15 -0.40 -3.66
C GLY A 75 -18.50 -0.69 -3.04
N VAL A 76 -18.60 -0.63 -1.72
CA VAL A 76 -19.86 -0.84 -0.97
C VAL A 76 -20.85 0.30 -1.22
N SER A 77 -20.32 1.52 -1.34
CA SER A 77 -21.04 2.71 -1.79
C SER A 77 -20.02 3.68 -2.41
N ASP A 78 -20.49 4.75 -3.07
CA ASP A 78 -19.60 5.79 -3.64
C ASP A 78 -18.68 6.49 -2.62
N ARG A 79 -18.83 6.18 -1.33
CA ARG A 79 -18.05 6.75 -0.23
C ARG A 79 -17.40 5.71 0.67
N TYR A 80 -17.60 4.44 0.39
CA TYR A 80 -17.07 3.38 1.24
C TYR A 80 -16.59 2.22 0.39
N THR A 81 -15.30 1.93 0.50
CA THR A 81 -14.63 0.75 -0.05
C THR A 81 -14.19 -0.17 1.08
N ALA A 82 -14.43 -1.46 0.91
CA ALA A 82 -13.88 -2.51 1.75
C ALA A 82 -12.96 -3.39 0.91
N ALA A 83 -11.81 -3.81 1.49
CA ALA A 83 -10.88 -4.69 0.81
C ALA A 83 -10.41 -5.82 1.73
N LEU A 84 -10.08 -6.95 1.12
CA LEU A 84 -9.51 -8.12 1.78
C LEU A 84 -8.15 -8.43 1.18
N TYR A 85 -7.14 -8.60 2.05
CA TYR A 85 -5.77 -8.91 1.66
C TYR A 85 -5.32 -10.28 2.11
N LEU A 86 -4.45 -10.88 1.28
CA LEU A 86 -3.53 -11.94 1.67
C LEU A 86 -2.12 -11.32 1.75
N ASN A 87 -1.40 -11.57 2.84
CA ASN A 87 -0.09 -10.97 3.09
C ASN A 87 0.98 -12.05 3.23
N GLU A 88 2.09 -11.89 2.52
CA GLU A 88 3.19 -12.83 2.49
C GLU A 88 4.51 -12.09 2.45
N THR A 89 5.56 -12.70 3.03
CA THR A 89 6.91 -12.15 3.04
C THR A 89 7.93 -13.23 2.72
N SER A 90 8.91 -12.89 1.90
CA SER A 90 10.09 -13.72 1.68
C SER A 90 11.34 -12.91 1.99
N VAL A 91 12.15 -13.39 2.94
CA VAL A 91 13.41 -12.76 3.34
C VAL A 91 14.57 -13.62 2.90
N SER A 92 15.62 -13.01 2.37
CA SER A 92 16.88 -13.67 2.06
C SER A 92 18.08 -12.81 2.47
N TYR A 93 19.09 -13.43 3.04
CA TYR A 93 20.32 -12.76 3.46
C TYR A 93 21.48 -13.77 3.57
N ARG A 94 22.69 -13.26 3.76
CA ARG A 94 23.88 -14.04 4.10
C ARG A 94 24.21 -13.79 5.56
N ASP A 95 24.32 -14.85 6.32
CA ASP A 95 24.77 -14.81 7.70
C ASP A 95 26.31 -14.65 7.73
N PRO A 96 26.85 -13.51 8.19
CA PRO A 96 28.29 -13.27 8.18
C PRO A 96 29.06 -14.16 9.17
N ALA A 97 28.42 -14.72 10.20
CA ALA A 97 29.07 -15.59 11.18
C ALA A 97 29.33 -17.00 10.62
N THR A 98 28.44 -17.50 9.77
CA THR A 98 28.50 -18.87 9.22
C THR A 98 28.80 -18.87 7.71
N ASP A 99 28.80 -17.73 7.06
CA ASP A 99 28.94 -17.56 5.60
C ASP A 99 27.81 -18.28 4.81
N ALA A 100 26.71 -18.63 5.48
CA ALA A 100 25.60 -19.36 4.90
C ALA A 100 24.55 -18.41 4.33
N SER A 101 23.96 -18.77 3.17
CA SER A 101 22.77 -18.12 2.66
C SER A 101 21.55 -18.63 3.40
N GLN A 102 20.73 -17.69 3.89
CA GLN A 102 19.46 -17.94 4.55
C GLN A 102 18.32 -17.47 3.64
N SER A 103 17.21 -18.20 3.67
CA SER A 103 15.99 -17.80 2.98
C SER A 103 14.78 -18.32 3.75
N GLU A 104 13.83 -17.44 3.99
CA GLU A 104 12.60 -17.75 4.71
C GLU A 104 11.40 -17.18 3.95
N PHE A 105 10.35 -17.97 3.85
CA PHE A 105 9.04 -17.53 3.37
C PHE A 105 8.04 -17.63 4.51
N SER A 106 7.32 -16.56 4.77
CA SER A 106 6.38 -16.46 5.90
C SER A 106 5.03 -15.96 5.42
N TRP A 107 3.98 -16.61 5.87
CA TRP A 107 2.61 -16.12 5.81
C TRP A 107 2.44 -15.00 6.87
N LYS A 108 1.99 -13.82 6.43
CA LYS A 108 1.80 -12.63 7.28
C LYS A 108 0.33 -12.32 7.57
N GLY A 109 -0.56 -13.26 7.24
CA GLY A 109 -1.95 -13.21 7.62
C GLY A 109 -2.89 -12.62 6.57
N VAL A 110 -4.10 -12.37 7.02
CA VAL A 110 -5.16 -11.70 6.26
C VAL A 110 -5.39 -10.31 6.82
N SER A 111 -5.76 -9.36 5.96
CA SER A 111 -6.17 -8.02 6.40
C SER A 111 -7.55 -7.67 5.86
N LEU A 112 -8.29 -6.91 6.66
CA LEU A 112 -9.53 -6.27 6.25
C LEU A 112 -9.35 -4.75 6.32
N GLU A 113 -9.40 -4.12 5.16
CA GLU A 113 -9.33 -2.68 4.98
C GLU A 113 -10.72 -2.06 4.85
N ASN A 114 -10.85 -0.84 5.36
CA ASN A 114 -12.03 -0.02 5.26
C ASN A 114 -11.63 1.42 4.94
N ARG A 115 -12.07 1.96 3.80
CA ARG A 115 -11.86 3.35 3.40
C ARG A 115 -13.19 4.09 3.36
N PHE A 116 -13.28 5.18 4.09
CA PHE A 116 -14.48 6.01 4.14
C PHE A 116 -14.18 7.44 3.67
N ASN A 117 -14.69 7.82 2.50
CA ASN A 117 -14.54 9.15 1.94
C ASN A 117 -15.48 10.15 2.63
N VAL A 118 -14.90 11.03 3.43
CA VAL A 118 -15.60 12.08 4.18
C VAL A 118 -15.87 13.29 3.31
N LEU A 119 -14.86 13.75 2.55
CA LEU A 119 -14.94 14.86 1.60
C LEU A 119 -14.54 14.37 0.22
N ASN A 120 -15.53 14.33 -0.68
CA ASN A 120 -15.30 13.85 -2.05
C ASN A 120 -14.41 14.86 -2.80
N PRO A 121 -13.24 14.45 -3.33
CA PRO A 121 -12.32 15.34 -4.04
C PRO A 121 -12.92 15.94 -5.33
N ALA A 122 -13.92 15.30 -5.92
CA ALA A 122 -14.59 15.82 -7.11
C ALA A 122 -15.49 17.04 -6.82
N THR A 123 -15.94 17.20 -5.58
CA THR A 123 -16.91 18.26 -5.19
C THR A 123 -16.39 19.19 -4.08
N SER A 124 -15.30 18.81 -3.42
CA SER A 124 -14.68 19.56 -2.32
C SER A 124 -13.35 20.19 -2.76
N THR A 125 -12.90 21.22 -2.07
CA THR A 125 -11.60 21.85 -2.32
C THR A 125 -10.43 20.90 -2.04
N VAL A 126 -10.61 20.00 -1.06
CA VAL A 126 -9.68 18.92 -0.70
C VAL A 126 -10.49 17.67 -0.44
N GLY A 127 -10.05 16.55 -0.98
CA GLY A 127 -10.56 15.22 -0.63
C GLY A 127 -10.03 14.80 0.75
N LEU A 128 -10.90 14.15 1.53
CA LEU A 128 -10.54 13.56 2.84
C LEU A 128 -11.13 12.16 2.92
N THR A 129 -10.28 11.18 3.17
CA THR A 129 -10.67 9.79 3.41
C THR A 129 -10.04 9.30 4.71
N LEU A 130 -10.82 8.59 5.51
CA LEU A 130 -10.37 7.85 6.69
C LEU A 130 -10.16 6.39 6.31
N TYR A 131 -9.08 5.81 6.77
CA TYR A 131 -8.65 4.45 6.53
C TYR A 131 -8.48 3.70 7.84
N LEU A 132 -8.93 2.44 7.85
CA LEU A 132 -8.72 1.51 8.94
C LEU A 132 -8.48 0.12 8.36
N GLU A 133 -7.33 -0.47 8.64
CA GLU A 133 -7.00 -1.87 8.33
C GLU A 133 -6.77 -2.65 9.62
N GLY A 134 -7.31 -3.86 9.72
CA GLY A 134 -6.97 -4.82 10.74
C GLY A 134 -6.33 -6.05 10.11
N ARG A 135 -5.14 -6.44 10.56
CA ARG A 135 -4.39 -7.63 10.14
C ARG A 135 -4.38 -8.68 11.24
N TYR A 136 -4.50 -9.95 10.85
CA TYR A 136 -4.38 -11.08 11.77
C TYR A 136 -3.59 -12.23 11.13
N ALA A 137 -2.61 -12.73 11.85
CA ALA A 137 -1.68 -13.79 11.43
C ALA A 137 -1.53 -14.92 12.47
N GLY A 138 -2.53 -15.11 13.33
CA GLY A 138 -2.53 -16.12 14.41
C GLY A 138 -1.79 -15.62 15.65
N GLU A 139 -0.47 -15.59 15.65
CA GLU A 139 0.36 -15.14 16.78
C GLU A 139 0.67 -13.63 16.75
N ALA A 140 0.33 -12.97 15.64
CA ALA A 140 0.50 -11.53 15.46
C ALA A 140 -0.78 -10.89 14.96
N ALA A 141 -0.98 -9.63 15.30
CA ALA A 141 -2.07 -8.78 14.79
C ALA A 141 -1.56 -7.35 14.60
N ALA A 142 -2.21 -6.59 13.71
CA ALA A 142 -1.94 -5.17 13.58
C ALA A 142 -3.23 -4.39 13.31
N VAL A 143 -3.23 -3.13 13.70
CA VAL A 143 -4.28 -2.16 13.34
C VAL A 143 -3.61 -0.91 12.78
N GLU A 144 -3.88 -0.63 11.51
CA GLU A 144 -3.39 0.55 10.82
C GLU A 144 -4.52 1.55 10.60
N GLN A 145 -4.22 2.83 10.80
CA GLN A 145 -5.14 3.95 10.62
C GLN A 145 -4.46 5.01 9.77
N LYS A 146 -5.22 5.61 8.81
CA LYS A 146 -4.70 6.74 8.03
C LYS A 146 -5.73 7.85 7.91
N VAL A 147 -5.21 9.07 7.88
CA VAL A 147 -5.92 10.25 7.39
C VAL A 147 -5.34 10.58 6.02
N ILE A 148 -6.16 10.48 5.00
CA ILE A 148 -5.76 10.64 3.60
C ILE A 148 -6.34 11.95 3.09
N LEU A 149 -5.47 12.86 2.66
CA LEU A 149 -5.82 14.12 2.01
C LEU A 149 -5.32 14.11 0.57
N GLY A 150 -6.04 14.75 -0.33
CA GLY A 150 -5.55 14.89 -1.69
C GLY A 150 -6.48 15.69 -2.58
N GLN A 151 -5.96 16.10 -3.73
CA GLN A 151 -6.71 16.84 -4.72
C GLN A 151 -6.02 16.79 -6.09
N ARG A 152 -6.83 17.01 -7.11
CA ARG A 152 -6.40 17.15 -8.49
C ARG A 152 -6.60 18.58 -9.00
N HIS A 153 -5.57 19.14 -9.63
CA HIS A 153 -5.61 20.45 -10.27
C HIS A 153 -5.09 20.34 -11.72
N GLY A 154 -6.00 20.26 -12.66
CA GLY A 154 -5.66 20.02 -14.06
C GLY A 154 -4.88 18.70 -14.23
N PRO A 155 -3.65 18.70 -14.79
CA PRO A 155 -2.85 17.50 -14.94
C PRO A 155 -2.10 17.09 -13.64
N TRP A 156 -2.13 17.90 -12.61
CA TRP A 156 -1.43 17.65 -11.37
C TRP A 156 -2.33 16.96 -10.35
N LYS A 157 -1.79 15.96 -9.67
CA LYS A 157 -2.40 15.27 -8.53
C LYS A 157 -1.42 15.29 -7.37
N TRP A 158 -1.91 15.58 -6.17
CA TRP A 158 -1.18 15.40 -4.93
C TRP A 158 -2.01 14.63 -3.93
N ALA A 159 -1.35 13.88 -3.07
CA ALA A 159 -1.94 13.22 -1.91
C ALA A 159 -0.97 13.28 -0.73
N PHE A 160 -1.52 13.34 0.48
CA PHE A 160 -0.80 13.30 1.75
C PHE A 160 -1.49 12.34 2.69
N ASN A 161 -0.73 11.44 3.30
CA ASN A 161 -1.25 10.57 4.35
C ASN A 161 -0.51 10.82 5.65
N LEU A 162 -1.25 10.80 6.75
CA LEU A 162 -0.74 10.61 8.09
C LEU A 162 -1.18 9.22 8.53
N GLU A 163 -0.25 8.39 8.96
CA GLU A 163 -0.47 6.98 9.25
C GLU A 163 0.03 6.63 10.65
N HIS A 164 -0.68 5.70 11.27
CA HIS A 164 -0.35 5.13 12.55
C HIS A 164 -0.72 3.64 12.51
N GLU A 165 0.23 2.79 12.88
CA GLU A 165 0.02 1.36 13.06
C GLU A 165 0.40 0.95 14.48
N THR A 166 -0.38 0.01 15.03
CA THR A 166 -0.02 -0.74 16.23
C THR A 166 0.08 -2.19 15.84
N GLU A 167 1.25 -2.77 16.07
CA GLU A 167 1.51 -4.17 15.83
C GLU A 167 1.68 -4.91 17.16
N TRP A 168 1.07 -6.10 17.28
CA TRP A 168 1.22 -7.04 18.38
C TRP A 168 1.88 -8.29 17.82
N GLU A 169 3.02 -8.64 18.38
CA GLU A 169 3.80 -9.84 18.05
C GLU A 169 3.90 -10.79 19.23
N ASP A 170 4.63 -11.90 19.10
CA ASP A 170 4.91 -12.87 20.15
C ASP A 170 3.66 -13.29 20.95
N GLN A 171 2.68 -13.86 20.25
CA GLN A 171 1.39 -14.27 20.82
C GLN A 171 0.57 -13.09 21.38
N LEU A 172 0.73 -11.91 20.76
CA LEU A 172 0.07 -10.65 21.08
C LEU A 172 0.58 -10.01 22.40
N GLU A 173 1.76 -10.38 22.88
CA GLU A 173 2.35 -9.81 24.11
C GLU A 173 3.26 -8.61 23.82
N ALA A 174 4.07 -8.66 22.75
CA ALA A 174 4.91 -7.53 22.34
C ALA A 174 4.11 -6.50 21.56
N VAL A 175 4.32 -5.22 21.82
CA VAL A 175 3.61 -4.12 21.17
C VAL A 175 4.62 -3.17 20.53
N GLU A 176 4.43 -2.88 19.24
CA GLU A 176 5.17 -1.85 18.52
C GLU A 176 4.22 -0.84 17.90
N GLY A 177 4.54 0.43 18.04
CA GLY A 177 3.85 1.52 17.38
C GLY A 177 4.67 2.02 16.19
N GLU A 178 4.02 2.23 15.05
CA GLU A 178 4.58 2.94 13.92
C GLU A 178 3.79 4.22 13.65
N VAL A 179 4.50 5.34 13.44
CA VAL A 179 3.91 6.60 13.00
C VAL A 179 4.60 7.04 11.73
N GLY A 180 3.82 7.28 10.69
CA GLY A 180 4.34 7.63 9.38
C GLY A 180 3.62 8.79 8.73
N ALA A 181 4.27 9.35 7.71
CA ALA A 181 3.66 10.29 6.80
C ALA A 181 4.17 10.05 5.38
N SER A 182 3.27 10.14 4.41
CA SER A 182 3.64 10.07 2.99
C SER A 182 3.05 11.24 2.21
N LEU A 183 3.76 11.65 1.16
CA LEU A 183 3.36 12.74 0.27
C LEU A 183 3.71 12.36 -1.17
N GLY A 184 2.71 12.36 -2.03
CA GLY A 184 2.86 12.17 -3.47
C GLY A 184 2.51 13.44 -4.24
N LEU A 185 3.31 13.73 -5.27
CA LEU A 185 3.01 14.75 -6.28
C LEU A 185 3.29 14.19 -7.66
N ALA A 186 2.27 14.09 -8.50
CA ALA A 186 2.39 13.54 -9.85
C ALA A 186 1.76 14.46 -10.89
N ARG A 187 2.22 14.32 -12.13
CA ARG A 187 1.67 14.99 -13.31
C ARG A 187 1.27 13.95 -14.35
N ASP A 188 0.05 14.05 -14.84
CA ASP A 188 -0.41 13.24 -15.96
C ASP A 188 0.29 13.70 -17.26
N LEU A 189 0.88 12.73 -17.97
CA LEU A 189 1.55 12.89 -19.27
C LEU A 189 0.68 12.26 -20.36
N GLY A 190 -0.30 13.00 -20.81
CA GLY A 190 -1.33 12.51 -21.74
C GLY A 190 -2.41 11.70 -21.02
N LYS A 191 -2.94 10.63 -21.70
CA LYS A 191 -4.09 9.88 -21.20
C LYS A 191 -3.73 8.69 -20.31
N HIS A 192 -2.54 8.14 -20.49
CA HIS A 192 -2.18 6.83 -19.92
C HIS A 192 -1.05 6.91 -18.90
N TRP A 193 -0.18 7.86 -18.98
CA TRP A 193 1.02 7.93 -18.14
C TRP A 193 0.94 9.05 -17.12
N SER A 194 1.49 8.80 -15.93
CA SER A 194 1.80 9.85 -14.96
C SER A 194 3.21 9.66 -14.44
N LEU A 195 3.90 10.77 -14.18
CA LEU A 195 5.22 10.79 -13.57
C LEU A 195 5.17 11.71 -12.36
N GLY A 196 5.76 11.26 -11.26
CA GLY A 196 5.74 12.00 -10.01
C GLY A 196 6.94 11.71 -9.12
N LEU A 197 6.84 12.27 -7.93
CA LEU A 197 7.71 12.02 -6.78
C LEU A 197 6.86 11.56 -5.61
N GLU A 198 7.40 10.64 -4.83
CA GLU A 198 6.80 10.13 -3.63
C GLU A 198 7.81 10.24 -2.48
N PHE A 199 7.37 10.83 -1.37
CA PHE A 199 8.11 10.97 -0.12
C PHE A 199 7.43 10.11 0.93
N ARG A 200 8.22 9.46 1.79
CA ARG A 200 7.73 8.64 2.90
C ARG A 200 8.63 8.85 4.12
N ASN A 201 8.03 9.03 5.28
CA ASN A 201 8.68 8.99 6.58
C ASN A 201 8.07 7.86 7.41
N GLU A 202 8.91 7.10 8.06
CA GLU A 202 8.57 6.02 8.98
C GLU A 202 9.31 6.20 10.28
N ASN A 203 8.63 5.95 11.39
CA ASN A 203 9.15 6.09 12.74
C ASN A 203 8.65 4.94 13.60
N ILE A 204 9.54 4.27 14.31
CA ILE A 204 9.24 3.14 15.18
C ILE A 204 9.24 3.58 16.64
N LEU A 205 8.22 3.18 17.38
CA LEU A 205 7.98 3.48 18.79
C LEU A 205 7.74 2.16 19.57
N PRO A 206 8.79 1.42 19.96
CA PRO A 206 8.63 0.21 20.74
C PRO A 206 7.86 0.47 22.02
N GLU A 207 6.84 -0.35 22.32
CA GLU A 207 5.99 -0.24 23.49
C GLU A 207 5.38 1.17 23.72
N TYR A 208 5.44 2.07 22.72
CA TYR A 208 5.10 3.51 22.81
C TYR A 208 5.90 4.29 23.87
N GLU A 209 6.99 3.73 24.38
CA GLU A 209 7.78 4.38 25.43
C GLU A 209 8.83 5.33 24.86
N THR A 210 9.44 4.99 23.74
CA THR A 210 10.52 5.76 23.14
C THR A 210 10.36 5.89 21.63
N TRP A 211 10.79 7.02 21.09
CA TRP A 211 10.97 7.19 19.66
C TRP A 211 12.32 6.56 19.29
N GLU A 212 12.30 5.36 18.74
CA GLU A 212 13.51 4.59 18.51
C GLU A 212 14.29 5.06 17.28
N ASN A 213 13.60 5.24 16.18
CA ASN A 213 14.24 5.61 14.92
C ASN A 213 13.30 6.41 14.00
N SER A 214 13.89 6.95 12.94
CA SER A 214 13.18 7.61 11.85
C SER A 214 13.92 7.37 10.54
N ALA A 215 13.20 7.02 9.50
CA ALA A 215 13.71 6.88 8.15
C ALA A 215 12.91 7.75 7.17
N LEU A 216 13.62 8.42 6.26
CA LEU A 216 13.06 9.24 5.19
C LEU A 216 13.43 8.66 3.84
N PHE A 217 12.43 8.44 3.01
CA PHE A 217 12.55 7.95 1.65
C PHE A 217 12.01 8.99 0.67
N LEU A 218 12.67 9.13 -0.47
CA LEU A 218 12.21 10.01 -1.55
C LEU A 218 12.64 9.45 -2.89
N GLY A 219 11.72 9.36 -3.82
CA GLY A 219 12.06 8.91 -5.15
C GLY A 219 10.95 9.07 -6.19
N PRO A 220 11.24 8.70 -7.44
CA PRO A 220 10.29 8.79 -8.52
C PRO A 220 9.19 7.74 -8.42
N THR A 221 8.00 8.12 -8.90
CA THR A 221 6.88 7.22 -9.18
C THR A 221 6.46 7.37 -10.64
N LEU A 222 6.14 6.26 -11.27
CA LEU A 222 5.63 6.17 -12.63
C LEU A 222 4.36 5.33 -12.61
N SER A 223 3.26 5.85 -13.14
CA SER A 223 2.04 5.08 -13.30
C SER A 223 1.56 5.04 -14.74
N PHE A 224 0.90 3.94 -15.07
CA PHE A 224 0.27 3.69 -16.35
C PHE A 224 -1.15 3.19 -16.14
N ARG A 225 -2.11 3.63 -16.97
CA ARG A 225 -3.51 3.22 -16.89
C ARG A 225 -4.12 2.98 -18.26
N GLN A 226 -5.00 2.01 -18.30
CA GLN A 226 -5.92 1.72 -19.40
C GLN A 226 -7.35 1.51 -18.86
N GLU A 227 -8.29 1.22 -19.74
CA GLU A 227 -9.72 1.12 -19.38
C GLU A 227 -10.04 0.08 -18.28
N ARG A 228 -9.24 -0.99 -18.17
CA ARG A 228 -9.52 -2.12 -17.26
C ARG A 228 -8.33 -2.52 -16.39
N TRP A 229 -7.22 -1.83 -16.46
CA TRP A 229 -6.06 -2.13 -15.64
C TRP A 229 -5.14 -0.92 -15.51
N TRP A 230 -4.42 -0.91 -14.44
CA TRP A 230 -3.40 0.10 -14.17
C TRP A 230 -2.17 -0.52 -13.50
N ALA A 231 -1.08 0.20 -13.51
CA ALA A 231 0.14 -0.15 -12.81
C ALA A 231 0.80 1.10 -12.24
N ALA A 232 1.41 0.99 -11.07
CA ALA A 232 2.25 2.04 -10.49
C ALA A 232 3.54 1.44 -9.96
N LEU A 233 4.66 2.12 -10.22
CA LEU A 233 6.00 1.73 -9.78
C LEU A 233 6.66 2.91 -9.08
N SER A 234 7.14 2.70 -7.86
CA SER A 234 7.99 3.66 -7.14
C SER A 234 9.34 3.05 -6.81
N VAL A 235 10.39 3.87 -6.87
CA VAL A 235 11.75 3.52 -6.47
C VAL A 235 12.18 4.54 -5.41
N LEU A 236 12.17 4.14 -4.16
CA LEU A 236 12.37 5.02 -3.01
C LEU A 236 13.66 4.66 -2.25
N PRO A 237 14.81 5.27 -2.60
CA PRO A 237 15.98 5.21 -1.74
C PRO A 237 15.72 5.93 -0.42
N GLN A 238 16.27 5.40 0.67
CA GLN A 238 16.38 6.14 1.92
C GLN A 238 17.35 7.31 1.71
N ILE A 239 16.92 8.51 2.02
CA ILE A 239 17.72 9.74 1.85
C ILE A 239 18.27 10.28 3.16
N TYR A 240 17.64 9.91 4.28
CA TYR A 240 18.06 10.26 5.64
C TYR A 240 17.48 9.26 6.63
N GLY A 241 18.22 8.99 7.70
CA GLY A 241 17.78 8.17 8.82
C GLY A 241 18.43 8.61 10.12
N TRP A 242 17.77 8.31 11.21
CA TRP A 242 18.22 8.57 12.56
C TRP A 242 17.72 7.46 13.51
N ASN A 243 18.52 7.07 14.48
CA ASN A 243 18.07 6.26 15.60
C ASN A 243 18.67 6.75 16.92
N ASN A 244 18.06 6.41 18.04
CA ASN A 244 18.52 6.80 19.38
C ASN A 244 19.46 5.77 20.03
N ARG A 245 19.74 4.65 19.34
CA ARG A 245 20.67 3.64 19.82
C ARG A 245 22.10 4.19 19.83
N ALA A 246 22.90 3.82 20.85
CA ALA A 246 24.27 4.30 21.03
C ALA A 246 25.25 3.89 19.90
N SER A 247 24.88 2.90 19.10
CA SER A 247 25.63 2.39 17.95
C SER A 247 25.01 2.88 16.64
N GLN A 248 25.01 4.18 16.39
CA GLN A 248 24.87 4.60 15.00
C GLN A 248 26.15 4.20 14.26
N ASP A 249 26.02 3.47 13.16
CA ASP A 249 27.12 3.27 12.19
C ASP A 249 27.73 4.63 11.88
N GLY A 250 28.95 4.88 12.35
CA GLY A 250 29.54 6.20 12.48
C GLY A 250 29.78 6.98 11.19
N ASN A 251 29.16 6.58 10.05
CA ASN A 251 29.37 7.20 8.75
C ASN A 251 28.13 7.28 7.86
N SER A 252 26.98 6.75 8.22
CA SER A 252 25.81 6.86 7.35
C SER A 252 24.76 7.80 7.94
N HIS A 253 24.27 8.73 7.13
CA HIS A 253 23.08 9.50 7.46
C HIS A 253 21.80 8.67 7.18
N LEU A 254 21.90 7.34 7.26
CA LEU A 254 20.82 6.40 7.01
C LEU A 254 20.61 5.54 8.26
N GLU A 255 19.37 5.22 8.52
CA GLU A 255 18.97 4.21 9.49
C GLU A 255 18.83 2.87 8.75
N LEU A 256 19.74 1.92 8.99
CA LEU A 256 19.81 0.65 8.26
C LEU A 256 19.71 -0.57 9.19
N ASN A 257 19.37 -0.39 10.46
CA ASN A 257 19.16 -1.50 11.38
C ASN A 257 17.72 -2.03 11.26
N ASP A 258 16.75 -1.13 11.27
CA ASP A 258 15.33 -1.47 11.19
C ASP A 258 14.73 -1.19 9.81
N HIS A 259 15.33 -0.26 9.06
CA HIS A 259 14.91 0.09 7.70
C HIS A 259 15.94 -0.32 6.64
N GLU A 260 15.49 -0.39 5.40
CA GLU A 260 16.31 -0.74 4.25
C GLU A 260 16.76 0.51 3.50
N LYS A 261 17.90 0.39 2.81
CA LYS A 261 18.45 1.47 1.98
C LYS A 261 17.59 1.81 0.77
N LEU A 262 16.88 0.83 0.24
CA LEU A 262 16.08 0.96 -0.98
C LEU A 262 14.77 0.20 -0.86
N ASN A 263 13.68 0.87 -1.18
CA ASN A 263 12.36 0.29 -1.39
C ASN A 263 11.94 0.45 -2.85
N VAL A 264 11.51 -0.65 -3.48
CA VAL A 264 10.90 -0.65 -4.82
C VAL A 264 9.55 -1.33 -4.71
N ARG A 265 8.46 -0.63 -5.08
CA ARG A 265 7.12 -1.19 -5.05
C ARG A 265 6.44 -1.08 -6.40
N LEU A 266 5.93 -2.21 -6.86
CA LEU A 266 5.05 -2.32 -8.02
C LEU A 266 3.65 -2.69 -7.57
N LEU A 267 2.66 -1.95 -8.03
CA LEU A 267 1.24 -2.24 -7.91
C LEU A 267 0.67 -2.55 -9.30
N LEU A 268 -0.24 -3.50 -9.36
CA LEU A 268 -1.02 -3.86 -10.54
C LEU A 268 -2.47 -3.98 -10.13
N GLY A 269 -3.37 -3.20 -10.73
CA GLY A 269 -4.81 -3.26 -10.50
C GLY A 269 -5.57 -3.67 -11.77
N ILE A 270 -6.63 -4.44 -11.60
CA ILE A 270 -7.49 -4.96 -12.69
C ILE A 270 -8.94 -4.86 -12.26
N ASP A 271 -9.76 -4.14 -13.03
CA ASP A 271 -11.22 -4.10 -12.90
C ASP A 271 -11.84 -5.45 -13.28
N LEU A 272 -12.68 -5.99 -12.41
CA LEU A 272 -13.35 -7.29 -12.56
C LEU A 272 -14.80 -7.19 -13.06
#